data_817957f31cecf74f88712b20a90e10bc
#
_entry.id   817957f31cecf74f88712b20a90e10bc
#
_cell.length_a   1.000
_cell.length_b   1.000
_cell.length_c   1.000
_cell.angle_alpha   90.00
_cell.angle_beta   90.00
_cell.angle_gamma   90.00
#
_symmetry.space_group_name_H-M   'P 1'
#
loop_
_entity.id
_entity.type
_entity.pdbx_description
1 polymer ?
#
loop_
_entity_poly.entity_id
_entity_poly.type
_entity_poly.pdbx_seq_one_letter_code
_entity_poly.pdbx_strand_id
1 'polypeptide(L)'
;KEQYSNIEKTLRLVDLWEARNRKPKGFSFGMKQRTALAIALVSEPEFLLLDEPFVGLDPLGVNQLISILKQWSQERNISMIISSHQLGELEALCNRYVYIEGGRLETEMQIQSAPSVIIQLKDDLSEVQLPIELFESIQDGKIEVTIDSEADYLNQLMYTLSSQKAIKKIEIKENHLKDYFEMGD
;
A
#
# COMPACT_ATOMS: atom_id res chain seq x y z
N LYS A 1 7.41 -23.80 -29.45
CA LYS A 1 7.88 -24.22 -28.10
C LYS A 1 7.87 -23.08 -27.08
N GLU A 2 8.31 -21.87 -27.45
CA GLU A 2 8.27 -20.69 -26.56
C GLU A 2 6.85 -20.34 -26.07
N GLN A 3 5.86 -20.32 -26.97
CA GLN A 3 4.49 -19.97 -26.61
C GLN A 3 3.89 -20.92 -25.56
N TYR A 4 4.16 -22.23 -25.63
CA TYR A 4 3.72 -23.18 -24.62
C TYR A 4 4.40 -22.95 -23.25
N SER A 5 5.66 -22.57 -23.26
CA SER A 5 6.39 -22.22 -22.03
C SER A 5 5.78 -21.01 -21.35
N ASN A 6 5.34 -20.00 -22.08
CA ASN A 6 4.70 -18.80 -21.52
C ASN A 6 3.31 -19.10 -20.97
N ILE A 7 2.53 -19.95 -21.65
CA ILE A 7 1.20 -20.36 -21.16
C ILE A 7 1.36 -21.14 -19.83
N GLU A 8 2.28 -22.09 -19.74
CA GLU A 8 2.51 -22.81 -18.49
C GLU A 8 2.94 -21.88 -17.35
N LYS A 9 3.91 -21.01 -17.59
CA LYS A 9 4.39 -20.03 -16.62
C LYS A 9 3.24 -19.15 -16.12
N THR A 10 2.43 -18.62 -17.07
CA THR A 10 1.31 -17.76 -16.73
C THR A 10 0.23 -18.49 -15.93
N LEU A 11 -0.14 -19.72 -16.32
CA LEU A 11 -1.13 -20.51 -15.59
C LEU A 11 -0.66 -20.91 -14.18
N ARG A 12 0.63 -21.18 -14.00
CA ARG A 12 1.21 -21.41 -12.67
C ARG A 12 1.17 -20.15 -11.81
N LEU A 13 1.53 -19.01 -12.39
CA LEU A 13 1.52 -17.71 -11.73
C LEU A 13 0.12 -17.36 -11.17
N VAL A 14 -0.93 -17.57 -11.96
CA VAL A 14 -2.31 -17.30 -11.54
C VAL A 14 -2.97 -18.50 -10.81
N ASP A 15 -2.21 -19.50 -10.44
CA ASP A 15 -2.69 -20.70 -9.74
C ASP A 15 -3.84 -21.44 -10.47
N LEU A 16 -3.71 -21.60 -11.79
CA LEU A 16 -4.67 -22.30 -12.64
C LEU A 16 -4.07 -23.52 -13.38
N TRP A 17 -2.80 -23.84 -13.15
CA TRP A 17 -2.13 -24.93 -13.87
C TRP A 17 -2.83 -26.28 -13.69
N GLU A 18 -3.26 -26.61 -12.48
CA GLU A 18 -3.96 -27.87 -12.20
C GLU A 18 -5.37 -27.92 -12.83
N ALA A 19 -5.95 -26.76 -13.11
CA ALA A 19 -7.25 -26.64 -13.76
C ALA A 19 -7.18 -26.51 -15.29
N ARG A 20 -5.99 -26.52 -15.90
CA ARG A 20 -5.74 -26.24 -17.34
C ARG A 20 -6.55 -27.08 -18.31
N ASN A 21 -6.91 -28.30 -17.93
CA ASN A 21 -7.71 -29.22 -18.75
C ASN A 21 -9.22 -29.13 -18.46
N ARG A 22 -9.66 -28.30 -17.52
CA ARG A 22 -11.07 -28.10 -17.18
C ARG A 22 -11.69 -27.02 -18.05
N LYS A 23 -13.00 -27.17 -18.34
CA LYS A 23 -13.73 -26.13 -19.07
C LYS A 23 -14.01 -24.92 -18.15
N PRO A 24 -13.73 -23.67 -18.59
CA PRO A 24 -13.95 -22.48 -17.78
C PRO A 24 -15.41 -22.26 -17.34
N LYS A 25 -16.38 -22.87 -18.00
CA LYS A 25 -17.81 -22.83 -17.62
C LYS A 25 -18.04 -23.32 -16.18
N GLY A 26 -17.22 -24.26 -15.70
CA GLY A 26 -17.29 -24.80 -14.35
C GLY A 26 -16.35 -24.12 -13.34
N PHE A 27 -15.75 -22.98 -13.68
CA PHE A 27 -14.86 -22.25 -12.79
C PHE A 27 -15.63 -21.40 -11.79
N SER A 28 -15.09 -21.27 -10.57
CA SER A 28 -15.55 -20.29 -9.60
C SER A 28 -15.33 -18.87 -10.14
N PHE A 29 -15.92 -17.87 -9.48
CA PHE A 29 -15.72 -16.47 -9.88
C PHE A 29 -14.24 -16.11 -9.85
N GLY A 30 -13.51 -16.39 -8.76
CA GLY A 30 -12.08 -16.14 -8.65
C GLY A 30 -11.24 -16.87 -9.69
N MET A 31 -11.60 -18.11 -10.06
CA MET A 31 -10.93 -18.81 -11.17
C MET A 31 -11.16 -18.11 -12.51
N LYS A 32 -12.36 -17.58 -12.76
CA LYS A 32 -12.65 -16.80 -13.98
C LYS A 32 -11.86 -15.50 -14.02
N GLN A 33 -11.79 -14.80 -12.89
CA GLN A 33 -10.98 -13.59 -12.72
C GLN A 33 -9.51 -13.88 -13.04
N ARG A 34 -8.94 -14.91 -12.42
CA ARG A 34 -7.56 -15.35 -12.67
C ARG A 34 -7.34 -15.82 -14.11
N THR A 35 -8.37 -16.38 -14.76
CA THR A 35 -8.29 -16.71 -16.19
C THR A 35 -8.23 -15.47 -17.06
N ALA A 36 -9.04 -14.45 -16.79
CA ALA A 36 -8.98 -13.17 -17.50
C ALA A 36 -7.61 -12.51 -17.33
N LEU A 37 -7.07 -12.52 -16.11
CA LEU A 37 -5.72 -12.04 -15.83
C LEU A 37 -4.66 -12.85 -16.62
N ALA A 38 -4.75 -14.18 -16.65
CA ALA A 38 -3.85 -15.02 -17.43
C ALA A 38 -3.86 -14.68 -18.93
N ILE A 39 -5.03 -14.38 -19.48
CA ILE A 39 -5.17 -13.97 -20.88
C ILE A 39 -4.45 -12.64 -21.12
N ALA A 40 -4.58 -11.67 -20.22
CA ALA A 40 -3.89 -10.39 -20.32
C ALA A 40 -2.36 -10.54 -20.19
N LEU A 41 -1.92 -11.46 -19.35
CA LEU A 41 -0.51 -11.64 -19.00
C LEU A 41 0.28 -12.52 -19.98
N VAL A 42 -0.38 -13.44 -20.70
CA VAL A 42 0.30 -14.42 -21.57
C VAL A 42 1.08 -13.78 -22.73
N SER A 43 0.69 -12.56 -23.11
CA SER A 43 1.38 -11.77 -24.15
C SER A 43 2.59 -10.98 -23.63
N GLU A 44 2.90 -11.10 -22.35
CA GLU A 44 4.00 -10.36 -21.67
C GLU A 44 3.91 -8.84 -21.93
N PRO A 45 2.79 -8.18 -21.54
CA PRO A 45 2.61 -6.75 -21.80
C PRO A 45 3.59 -5.92 -20.95
N GLU A 46 4.00 -4.77 -21.47
CA GLU A 46 4.78 -3.77 -20.72
C GLU A 46 3.89 -2.91 -19.83
N PHE A 47 2.59 -2.86 -20.16
CA PHE A 47 1.60 -2.04 -19.47
C PHE A 47 0.30 -2.80 -19.28
N LEU A 48 -0.31 -2.68 -18.09
CA LEU A 48 -1.56 -3.34 -17.72
C LEU A 48 -2.58 -2.31 -17.23
N LEU A 49 -3.80 -2.40 -17.76
CA LEU A 49 -4.93 -1.64 -17.27
C LEU A 49 -5.95 -2.62 -16.67
N LEU A 50 -6.21 -2.48 -15.38
CA LEU A 50 -7.10 -3.34 -14.61
C LEU A 50 -8.24 -2.52 -14.03
N ASP A 51 -9.46 -2.82 -14.44
CA ASP A 51 -10.68 -2.18 -13.96
C ASP A 51 -11.36 -3.09 -12.93
N GLU A 52 -11.43 -2.61 -11.67
CA GLU A 52 -12.04 -3.30 -10.53
C GLU A 52 -11.63 -4.78 -10.37
N PRO A 53 -10.32 -5.12 -10.38
CA PRO A 53 -9.89 -6.52 -10.45
C PRO A 53 -10.20 -7.33 -9.18
N PHE A 54 -10.50 -6.67 -8.05
CA PHE A 54 -10.76 -7.31 -6.76
C PHE A 54 -12.23 -7.63 -6.52
N VAL A 55 -13.14 -7.04 -7.30
CA VAL A 55 -14.60 -7.20 -7.10
C VAL A 55 -15.01 -8.67 -7.18
N GLY A 56 -15.76 -9.12 -6.16
CA GLY A 56 -16.33 -10.47 -6.09
C GLY A 56 -15.32 -11.58 -5.74
N LEU A 57 -14.12 -11.22 -5.34
CA LEU A 57 -13.16 -12.15 -4.72
C LEU A 57 -13.43 -12.23 -3.21
N ASP A 58 -13.18 -13.39 -2.63
CA ASP A 58 -13.05 -13.55 -1.19
C ASP A 58 -11.70 -12.99 -0.69
N PRO A 59 -11.51 -12.78 0.61
CA PRO A 59 -10.27 -12.20 1.14
C PRO A 59 -9.01 -13.00 0.75
N LEU A 60 -9.10 -14.31 0.65
CA LEU A 60 -7.98 -15.14 0.22
C LEU A 60 -7.65 -14.90 -1.25
N GLY A 61 -8.68 -14.82 -2.11
CA GLY A 61 -8.53 -14.53 -3.53
C GLY A 61 -7.94 -13.14 -3.79
N VAL A 62 -8.34 -12.12 -3.01
CA VAL A 62 -7.77 -10.78 -3.05
C VAL A 62 -6.27 -10.82 -2.73
N ASN A 63 -5.88 -11.43 -1.61
CA ASN A 63 -4.47 -11.54 -1.22
C ASN A 63 -3.62 -12.29 -2.26
N GLN A 64 -4.17 -13.35 -2.84
CA GLN A 64 -3.49 -14.08 -3.94
C GLN A 64 -3.31 -13.20 -5.16
N LEU A 65 -4.33 -12.44 -5.56
CA LEU A 65 -4.25 -11.54 -6.71
C LEU A 65 -3.22 -10.42 -6.48
N ILE A 66 -3.23 -9.78 -5.31
CA ILE A 66 -2.23 -8.76 -4.92
C ILE A 66 -0.82 -9.35 -5.02
N SER A 67 -0.60 -10.54 -4.48
CA SER A 67 0.72 -11.20 -4.54
C SER A 67 1.18 -11.46 -5.98
N ILE A 68 0.28 -11.92 -6.84
CA ILE A 68 0.54 -12.15 -8.27
C ILE A 68 0.93 -10.83 -8.97
N LEU A 69 0.16 -9.77 -8.77
CA LEU A 69 0.41 -8.48 -9.42
C LEU A 69 1.71 -7.84 -8.93
N LYS A 70 2.02 -7.93 -7.62
CA LYS A 70 3.30 -7.49 -7.07
C LYS A 70 4.48 -8.23 -7.69
N GLN A 71 4.43 -9.56 -7.68
CA GLN A 71 5.48 -10.40 -8.26
C GLN A 71 5.73 -10.00 -9.72
N TRP A 72 4.68 -9.79 -10.47
CA TRP A 72 4.77 -9.45 -11.89
C TRP A 72 5.36 -8.05 -12.12
N SER A 73 4.95 -7.07 -11.33
CA SER A 73 5.53 -5.72 -11.39
C SER A 73 7.03 -5.75 -11.13
N GLN A 74 7.46 -6.51 -10.13
CA GLN A 74 8.87 -6.59 -9.74
C GLN A 74 9.74 -7.41 -10.71
N GLU A 75 9.25 -8.60 -11.12
CA GLU A 75 10.03 -9.51 -11.95
C GLU A 75 10.09 -9.10 -13.43
N ARG A 76 9.03 -8.43 -13.92
CA ARG A 76 8.87 -8.10 -15.34
C ARG A 76 8.91 -6.60 -15.63
N ASN A 77 9.04 -5.76 -14.59
CA ASN A 77 9.05 -4.31 -14.71
C ASN A 77 7.80 -3.77 -15.47
N ILE A 78 6.63 -4.35 -15.18
CA ILE A 78 5.36 -3.98 -15.80
C ILE A 78 4.77 -2.79 -15.06
N SER A 79 4.39 -1.75 -15.82
CA SER A 79 3.60 -0.64 -15.30
C SER A 79 2.12 -1.01 -15.28
N MET A 80 1.42 -0.66 -14.18
CA MET A 80 0.00 -0.97 -14.02
C MET A 80 -0.79 0.28 -13.66
N ILE A 81 -1.99 0.41 -14.23
CA ILE A 81 -3.05 1.30 -13.74
C ILE A 81 -4.20 0.41 -13.27
N ILE A 82 -4.65 0.64 -12.06
CA ILE A 82 -5.67 -0.16 -11.40
C ILE A 82 -6.76 0.76 -10.88
N SER A 83 -8.00 0.56 -11.31
CA SER A 83 -9.17 1.19 -10.70
C SER A 83 -9.71 0.29 -9.59
N SER A 84 -10.06 0.86 -8.44
CA SER A 84 -10.79 0.18 -7.39
C SER A 84 -11.44 1.19 -6.44
N HIS A 85 -12.56 0.81 -5.84
CA HIS A 85 -13.16 1.50 -4.71
C HIS A 85 -12.73 0.90 -3.35
N GLN A 86 -11.92 -0.15 -3.38
CA GLN A 86 -11.38 -0.83 -2.19
C GLN A 86 -9.99 -0.25 -1.89
N LEU A 87 -9.94 0.74 -1.01
CA LEU A 87 -8.73 1.52 -0.75
C LEU A 87 -7.59 0.68 -0.15
N GLY A 88 -7.92 -0.30 0.72
CA GLY A 88 -6.92 -1.16 1.36
C GLY A 88 -6.15 -2.04 0.37
N GLU A 89 -6.83 -2.52 -0.69
CA GLU A 89 -6.20 -3.30 -1.75
C GLU A 89 -5.28 -2.44 -2.61
N LEU A 90 -5.68 -1.18 -2.88
CA LEU A 90 -4.83 -0.21 -3.57
C LEU A 90 -3.59 0.12 -2.74
N GLU A 91 -3.73 0.37 -1.44
CA GLU A 91 -2.59 0.61 -0.54
C GLU A 91 -1.61 -0.56 -0.53
N ALA A 92 -2.15 -1.78 -0.51
CA ALA A 92 -1.31 -2.97 -0.53
C ALA A 92 -0.53 -3.15 -1.84
N LEU A 93 -0.96 -2.56 -2.96
CA LEU A 93 -0.40 -2.84 -4.29
C LEU A 93 0.25 -1.63 -4.95
N CYS A 94 -0.34 -0.44 -4.83
CA CYS A 94 0.05 0.75 -5.56
C CYS A 94 0.98 1.65 -4.75
N ASN A 95 1.79 2.46 -5.44
CA ASN A 95 2.68 3.46 -4.85
C ASN A 95 2.31 4.90 -5.23
N ARG A 96 1.38 5.07 -6.18
CA ARG A 96 0.84 6.36 -6.60
C ARG A 96 -0.67 6.23 -6.76
N TYR A 97 -1.40 7.28 -6.39
CA TYR A 97 -2.85 7.27 -6.39
C TYR A 97 -3.36 8.52 -7.11
N VAL A 98 -4.43 8.33 -7.87
CA VAL A 98 -5.09 9.42 -8.60
C VAL A 98 -6.57 9.35 -8.28
N TYR A 99 -7.13 10.44 -7.81
CA TYR A 99 -8.55 10.56 -7.54
C TYR A 99 -9.27 11.11 -8.78
N ILE A 100 -10.36 10.46 -9.15
CA ILE A 100 -11.21 10.85 -10.29
C ILE A 100 -12.61 11.14 -9.78
N GLU A 101 -13.09 12.36 -9.99
CA GLU A 101 -14.46 12.76 -9.70
C GLU A 101 -15.08 13.47 -10.90
N GLY A 102 -16.34 13.14 -11.22
CA GLY A 102 -17.05 13.72 -12.36
C GLY A 102 -16.34 13.59 -13.71
N GLY A 103 -15.49 12.58 -13.87
CA GLY A 103 -14.70 12.35 -15.10
C GLY A 103 -13.46 13.24 -15.21
N ARG A 104 -13.06 13.92 -14.14
CA ARG A 104 -11.84 14.74 -14.05
C ARG A 104 -10.87 14.15 -13.06
N LEU A 105 -9.59 14.33 -13.35
CA LEU A 105 -8.51 14.06 -12.41
C LEU A 105 -8.44 15.24 -11.42
N GLU A 106 -8.78 15.01 -10.16
CA GLU A 106 -8.79 16.06 -9.14
C GLU A 106 -7.45 16.14 -8.40
N THR A 107 -6.85 15.02 -8.06
CA THR A 107 -5.63 15.02 -7.26
C THR A 107 -4.75 13.82 -7.61
N GLU A 108 -3.46 14.06 -7.73
CA GLU A 108 -2.44 13.02 -7.73
C GLU A 108 -1.78 13.00 -6.35
N MET A 109 -1.81 11.86 -5.69
CA MET A 109 -1.23 11.67 -4.36
C MET A 109 -0.14 10.61 -4.40
N GLN A 110 0.99 10.93 -3.78
CA GLN A 110 1.95 9.93 -3.36
C GLN A 110 1.79 9.79 -1.85
N ILE A 111 1.23 8.70 -1.41
CA ILE A 111 1.22 8.42 0.02
C ILE A 111 2.63 8.03 0.39
N GLN A 112 3.29 8.86 1.19
CA GLN A 112 4.48 8.44 1.88
C GLN A 112 4.03 7.36 2.85
N SER A 113 4.28 6.11 2.49
CA SER A 113 3.91 4.93 3.27
C SER A 113 4.74 4.74 4.54
N ALA A 114 5.63 5.68 4.83
CA ALA A 114 6.40 5.65 6.07
C ALA A 114 5.47 6.02 7.23
N PRO A 115 5.29 5.14 8.22
CA PRO A 115 4.51 5.45 9.40
C PRO A 115 5.16 6.61 10.18
N SER A 116 4.34 7.39 10.91
CA SER A 116 4.82 8.42 11.83
C SER A 116 4.73 7.93 13.27
N VAL A 117 5.67 8.36 14.10
CA VAL A 117 5.56 8.25 15.55
C VAL A 117 5.05 9.56 16.11
N ILE A 118 3.91 9.53 16.78
CA ILE A 118 3.39 10.66 17.54
C ILE A 118 3.79 10.49 18.98
N ILE A 119 4.63 11.41 19.47
CA ILE A 119 5.07 11.45 20.86
C ILE A 119 4.29 12.54 21.59
N GLN A 120 3.39 12.15 22.47
CA GLN A 120 2.69 13.08 23.33
C GLN A 120 3.54 13.36 24.57
N LEU A 121 3.82 14.63 24.82
CA LEU A 121 4.58 15.10 25.95
C LEU A 121 3.68 15.30 27.18
N LYS A 122 4.31 15.35 28.37
CA LYS A 122 3.62 15.73 29.60
C LYS A 122 3.22 17.20 29.58
N ASP A 123 2.20 17.55 30.32
CA ASP A 123 1.65 18.90 30.37
C ASP A 123 2.62 19.90 31.05
N ASP A 124 3.49 19.42 31.95
CA ASP A 124 4.53 20.21 32.60
C ASP A 124 5.91 19.83 32.05
N LEU A 125 6.49 20.73 31.28
CA LEU A 125 7.82 20.63 30.69
C LEU A 125 8.81 21.62 31.32
N SER A 126 8.48 22.24 32.44
CA SER A 126 9.28 23.31 33.06
C SER A 126 10.72 22.89 33.43
N GLU A 127 10.91 21.60 33.67
CA GLU A 127 12.22 21.02 34.01
C GLU A 127 12.89 20.31 32.81
N VAL A 128 12.23 20.30 31.64
CA VAL A 128 12.70 19.54 30.47
C VAL A 128 13.57 20.45 29.59
N GLN A 129 14.83 20.12 29.44
CA GLN A 129 15.74 20.80 28.51
C GLN A 129 15.63 20.17 27.13
N LEU A 130 14.86 20.78 26.23
CA LEU A 130 14.76 20.37 24.85
C LEU A 130 15.62 21.27 23.95
N PRO A 131 16.23 20.73 22.87
CA PRO A 131 16.85 21.53 21.84
C PRO A 131 15.83 22.52 21.24
N ILE A 132 16.28 23.71 20.86
CA ILE A 132 15.40 24.79 20.32
C ILE A 132 14.64 24.30 19.08
N GLU A 133 15.30 23.56 18.21
CA GLU A 133 14.73 22.97 17.01
C GLU A 133 13.55 22.02 17.30
N LEU A 134 13.60 21.39 18.46
CA LEU A 134 12.54 20.49 18.91
C LEU A 134 11.33 21.25 19.46
N PHE A 135 11.54 22.40 20.08
CA PHE A 135 10.46 23.25 20.57
C PHE A 135 9.59 23.79 19.42
N GLU A 136 10.18 24.10 18.27
CA GLU A 136 9.47 24.59 17.08
C GLU A 136 8.61 23.49 16.43
N SER A 137 8.94 22.22 16.67
CA SER A 137 8.17 21.06 16.14
C SER A 137 7.03 20.60 17.04
N ILE A 138 6.90 21.17 18.26
CA ILE A 138 5.83 20.80 19.19
C ILE A 138 4.54 21.52 18.81
N GLN A 139 3.52 20.76 18.40
CA GLN A 139 2.17 21.24 18.17
C GLN A 139 1.21 20.58 19.17
N ASP A 140 0.48 21.37 19.95
CA ASP A 140 -0.48 20.88 20.96
C ASP A 140 0.12 19.82 21.92
N GLY A 141 1.38 19.99 22.33
CA GLY A 141 2.06 19.06 23.21
C GLY A 141 2.44 17.73 22.55
N LYS A 142 2.47 17.66 21.24
CA LYS A 142 2.83 16.47 20.45
C LYS A 142 3.97 16.78 19.49
N ILE A 143 4.80 15.75 19.27
CA ILE A 143 5.83 15.74 18.24
C ILE A 143 5.48 14.61 17.29
N GLU A 144 5.36 14.87 16.00
CA GLU A 144 5.18 13.86 14.96
C GLU A 144 6.50 13.69 14.18
N VAL A 145 7.01 12.47 14.11
CA VAL A 145 8.25 12.12 13.40
C VAL A 145 7.97 10.99 12.43
N THR A 146 8.23 11.20 11.15
CA THR A 146 8.11 10.17 10.13
C THR A 146 9.21 9.13 10.28
N ILE A 147 8.86 7.84 10.28
CA ILE A 147 9.82 6.73 10.32
C ILE A 147 10.27 6.47 8.88
N ASP A 148 11.22 7.25 8.43
CA ASP A 148 11.90 7.02 7.15
C ASP A 148 13.40 6.72 7.40
N SER A 149 14.26 7.18 6.52
CA SER A 149 15.71 6.99 6.60
C SER A 149 16.39 7.65 7.83
N GLU A 150 15.66 8.38 8.68
CA GLU A 150 16.19 9.10 9.84
C GLU A 150 15.99 8.33 11.16
N ALA A 151 16.13 7.02 11.14
CA ALA A 151 16.05 6.19 12.35
C ALA A 151 16.98 6.66 13.50
N ASP A 152 18.13 7.23 13.17
CA ASP A 152 19.07 7.77 14.14
C ASP A 152 18.52 9.02 14.86
N TYR A 153 17.81 9.89 14.15
CA TYR A 153 17.16 11.06 14.74
C TYR A 153 16.05 10.65 15.70
N LEU A 154 15.20 9.72 15.31
CA LEU A 154 14.13 9.20 16.17
C LEU A 154 14.70 8.56 17.44
N ASN A 155 15.77 7.77 17.33
CA ASN A 155 16.45 7.15 18.48
C ASN A 155 17.03 8.20 19.44
N GLN A 156 17.69 9.23 18.93
CA GLN A 156 18.23 10.33 19.73
C GLN A 156 17.11 11.11 20.44
N LEU A 157 16.03 11.40 19.72
CA LEU A 157 14.84 12.07 20.25
C LEU A 157 14.22 11.26 21.39
N MET A 158 13.97 9.98 21.15
CA MET A 158 13.40 9.06 22.13
C MET A 158 14.28 8.95 23.38
N TYR A 159 15.60 8.85 23.21
CA TYR A 159 16.54 8.83 24.32
C TYR A 159 16.48 10.13 25.13
N THR A 160 16.51 11.28 24.48
CA THR A 160 16.46 12.60 25.12
C THR A 160 15.18 12.78 25.93
N LEU A 161 14.02 12.51 25.32
CA LEU A 161 12.72 12.69 25.96
C LEU A 161 12.49 11.66 27.10
N SER A 162 12.94 10.41 26.90
CA SER A 162 12.80 9.36 27.90
C SER A 162 13.68 9.61 29.12
N SER A 163 14.93 10.03 28.93
CA SER A 163 15.86 10.33 30.03
C SER A 163 15.35 11.43 30.97
N GLN A 164 14.62 12.38 30.41
CA GLN A 164 14.00 13.50 31.13
C GLN A 164 12.55 13.21 31.57
N LYS A 165 12.06 11.99 31.36
CA LYS A 165 10.69 11.55 31.71
C LYS A 165 9.60 12.46 31.12
N ALA A 166 9.87 13.05 29.95
CA ALA A 166 8.97 14.00 29.28
C ALA A 166 7.82 13.32 28.52
N ILE A 167 7.93 12.03 28.23
CA ILE A 167 6.95 11.29 27.44
C ILE A 167 5.73 10.93 28.27
N LYS A 168 4.54 11.27 27.77
CA LYS A 168 3.23 10.86 28.30
C LYS A 168 2.69 9.64 27.58
N LYS A 169 2.75 9.63 26.22
CA LYS A 169 2.24 8.57 25.35
C LYS A 169 3.02 8.53 24.06
N ILE A 170 3.11 7.35 23.46
CA ILE A 170 3.65 7.14 22.13
C ILE A 170 2.59 6.40 21.33
N GLU A 171 2.31 6.89 20.13
CA GLU A 171 1.41 6.27 19.16
C GLU A 171 2.15 6.12 17.83
N ILE A 172 1.90 5.02 17.13
CA ILE A 172 2.31 4.87 15.74
C ILE A 172 1.09 5.22 14.89
N LYS A 173 1.25 6.20 14.02
CA LYS A 173 0.24 6.58 13.04
C LYS A 173 0.65 6.01 11.69
N GLU A 174 -0.13 5.09 11.21
CA GLU A 174 -0.03 4.61 9.83
C GLU A 174 -0.84 5.56 8.95
N ASN A 175 -0.24 6.03 7.87
CA ASN A 175 -0.92 6.89 6.91
C ASN A 175 -1.72 6.01 5.95
N HIS A 176 -3.03 5.98 6.09
CA HIS A 176 -3.93 5.21 5.22
C HIS A 176 -4.51 6.08 4.11
N LEU A 177 -4.69 5.50 2.93
CA LEU A 177 -5.32 6.16 1.79
C LEU A 177 -6.68 6.75 2.16
N LYS A 178 -7.47 6.06 2.99
CA LYS A 178 -8.77 6.51 3.50
C LYS A 178 -8.70 7.86 4.24
N ASP A 179 -7.62 8.11 4.98
CA ASP A 179 -7.48 9.32 5.79
C ASP A 179 -7.42 10.58 4.92
N TYR A 180 -6.93 10.46 3.68
CA TYR A 180 -6.89 11.55 2.70
C TYR A 180 -8.26 11.86 2.10
N PHE A 181 -9.17 10.89 2.03
CA PHE A 181 -10.52 11.09 1.50
C PHE A 181 -11.50 11.60 2.57
N GLU A 182 -11.25 11.31 3.85
CA GLU A 182 -12.07 11.80 4.97
C GLU A 182 -11.76 13.26 5.34
N MET A 183 -10.62 13.83 4.89
CA MET A 183 -10.25 15.22 5.16
C MET A 183 -10.83 16.23 4.15
N GLY A 184 -11.57 15.78 3.14
CA GLY A 184 -12.09 16.61 2.04
C GLY A 184 -13.54 17.06 2.14
N ASP A 185 -14.23 16.78 3.26
CA ASP A 185 -15.60 17.21 3.53
C ASP A 185 -15.68 18.47 4.42
#